data_561062c8740e4e0b12bb521a0451aa8f
#
_entry.id   561062c8740e4e0b12bb521a0451aa8f
#
_cell.length_a   1.000
_cell.length_b   1.000
_cell.length_c   1.000
_cell.angle_alpha   90.00
_cell.angle_beta   90.00
_cell.angle_gamma   90.00
#
_symmetry.space_group_name_H-M   'P 1'
#
loop_
_entity.id
_entity.type
_entity.pdbx_description
1 polymer ?
#
loop_
_entity_poly.entity_id
_entity_poly.type
_entity_poly.pdbx_seq_one_letter_code
_entity_poly.pdbx_strand_id
1 'polypeptide(L)'
;MPELPVAVIHADESCLGNGREGANPGGAAALIEVRVGGQIARRDLYISAPDTTNNRMALAGAIATFAILSGKGKRLRVVYVSDSEYLVKGMREWVPEWTRLGWRRKGGAIQNPELWQTLVRVSGQHEARWVWVRGHAGDPKNEYANDLAMRAAAEQLTSDAAVESGFSRWLGEHRQQGKYLDYDPDAAFAQLAAGGEHLP
;
A
#
# COMPACT_ATOMS: atom_id res chain seq x y z
N MET A 1 21.33 -10.15 -16.94
CA MET A 1 20.58 -8.88 -17.06
C MET A 1 20.78 -8.11 -15.76
N PRO A 2 20.89 -6.79 -15.75
CA PRO A 2 20.98 -6.07 -14.48
C PRO A 2 19.72 -6.33 -13.65
N GLU A 3 19.92 -6.51 -12.34
CA GLU A 3 18.83 -6.74 -11.40
C GLU A 3 17.93 -5.50 -11.33
N LEU A 4 16.59 -5.72 -11.34
CA LEU A 4 15.63 -4.63 -11.26
C LEU A 4 15.77 -3.91 -9.91
N PRO A 5 15.68 -2.57 -9.89
CA PRO A 5 15.60 -1.86 -8.62
C PRO A 5 14.37 -2.31 -7.82
N VAL A 6 14.52 -2.38 -6.50
CA VAL A 6 13.46 -2.84 -5.60
C VAL A 6 12.79 -1.65 -4.93
N ALA A 7 11.47 -1.65 -4.93
CA ALA A 7 10.64 -0.82 -4.08
C ALA A 7 9.90 -1.70 -3.07
N VAL A 8 9.88 -1.27 -1.81
CA VAL A 8 9.04 -1.86 -0.75
C VAL A 8 8.01 -0.81 -0.35
N ILE A 9 6.76 -1.21 -0.30
CA ILE A 9 5.62 -0.35 -0.03
C ILE A 9 4.86 -0.92 1.15
N HIS A 10 4.62 -0.11 2.17
CA HIS A 10 3.68 -0.42 3.24
C HIS A 10 2.48 0.49 3.07
N ALA A 11 1.31 -0.10 2.89
CA ALA A 11 0.08 0.64 2.59
C ALA A 11 -1.06 0.21 3.51
N ASP A 12 -1.91 1.17 3.81
CA ASP A 12 -3.10 1.00 4.61
C ASP A 12 -4.23 1.91 4.11
N GLU A 13 -5.45 1.63 4.50
CA GLU A 13 -6.63 2.42 4.20
C GLU A 13 -7.51 2.61 5.43
N SER A 14 -8.28 3.69 5.42
CA SER A 14 -9.27 4.00 6.45
C SER A 14 -10.55 4.54 5.83
N CYS A 15 -11.69 4.15 6.36
CA CYS A 15 -12.99 4.71 5.99
C CYS A 15 -13.78 5.03 7.26
N LEU A 16 -13.95 6.32 7.52
CA LEU A 16 -14.65 6.82 8.71
C LEU A 16 -16.15 6.62 8.52
N GLY A 17 -16.73 5.66 9.20
CA GLY A 17 -18.14 5.34 9.08
C GLY A 17 -18.48 4.20 8.11
N ASN A 18 -17.50 3.43 7.69
CA ASN A 18 -17.67 2.29 6.78
C ASN A 18 -18.89 1.41 7.12
N GLY A 19 -19.86 1.35 6.18
CA GLY A 19 -21.12 0.61 6.37
C GLY A 19 -22.21 1.31 7.18
N ARG A 20 -22.05 2.59 7.52
CA ARG A 20 -23.09 3.42 8.16
C ARG A 20 -23.83 4.25 7.12
N GLU A 21 -25.06 4.68 7.46
CA GLU A 21 -25.80 5.68 6.66
C GLU A 21 -25.09 7.04 6.75
N GLY A 22 -24.99 7.74 5.61
CA GLY A 22 -24.38 9.06 5.50
C GLY A 22 -23.08 9.02 4.70
N ALA A 23 -22.36 10.13 4.70
CA ALA A 23 -21.07 10.22 4.03
C ALA A 23 -20.01 9.36 4.76
N ASN A 24 -19.26 8.59 3.98
CA ASN A 24 -18.20 7.71 4.48
C ASN A 24 -16.85 8.19 3.92
N PRO A 25 -16.27 9.26 4.49
CA PRO A 25 -14.99 9.77 4.00
C PRO A 25 -13.90 8.72 4.24
N GLY A 26 -13.09 8.50 3.22
CA GLY A 26 -12.00 7.54 3.25
C GLY A 26 -10.68 8.13 2.87
N GLY A 27 -9.61 7.47 3.28
CA GLY A 27 -8.23 7.75 2.95
C GLY A 27 -7.46 6.46 2.69
N ALA A 28 -6.44 6.55 1.87
CA ALA A 28 -5.44 5.51 1.73
C ALA A 28 -4.06 6.14 1.70
N ALA A 29 -3.08 5.45 2.24
CA ALA A 29 -1.70 5.95 2.27
C ALA A 29 -0.69 4.83 2.02
N ALA A 30 0.49 5.23 1.58
CA ALA A 30 1.61 4.34 1.34
C ALA A 30 2.93 5.00 1.76
N LEU A 31 3.72 4.28 2.54
CA LEU A 31 5.15 4.53 2.71
C LEU A 31 5.89 3.79 1.59
N ILE A 32 6.53 4.53 0.71
CA ILE A 32 7.29 4.01 -0.44
C ILE A 32 8.78 4.08 -0.11
N GLU A 33 9.45 2.96 -0.11
CA GLU A 33 10.89 2.85 0.15
C GLU A 33 11.60 2.32 -1.10
N VAL A 34 12.67 3.01 -1.51
CA VAL A 34 13.51 2.60 -2.66
C VAL A 34 14.97 2.81 -2.31
N ARG A 35 15.82 1.83 -2.63
CA ARG A 35 17.27 2.00 -2.46
C ARG A 35 17.85 2.82 -3.61
N VAL A 36 18.49 3.94 -3.27
CA VAL A 36 19.13 4.85 -4.21
C VAL A 36 20.53 5.18 -3.69
N GLY A 37 21.57 4.90 -4.48
CA GLY A 37 22.94 5.23 -4.09
C GLY A 37 23.41 4.66 -2.76
N GLY A 38 22.91 3.46 -2.40
CA GLY A 38 23.25 2.82 -1.13
C GLY A 38 22.40 3.24 0.06
N GLN A 39 21.58 4.28 -0.05
CA GLN A 39 20.66 4.75 0.97
C GLN A 39 19.20 4.37 0.63
N ILE A 40 18.34 4.30 1.63
CA ILE A 40 16.91 4.07 1.45
C ILE A 40 16.19 5.41 1.45
N ALA A 41 15.71 5.80 0.27
CA ALA A 41 14.84 6.96 0.12
C ALA A 41 13.41 6.56 0.52
N ARG A 42 12.77 7.37 1.38
CA ARG A 42 11.41 7.19 1.85
C ARG A 42 10.52 8.31 1.34
N ARG A 43 9.35 7.94 0.84
CA ARG A 43 8.34 8.88 0.35
C ARG A 43 6.96 8.44 0.84
N ASP A 44 6.12 9.41 1.13
CA ASP A 44 4.72 9.18 1.45
C ASP A 44 3.83 9.51 0.25
N LEU A 45 2.79 8.74 0.08
CA LEU A 45 1.69 9.01 -0.83
C LEU A 45 0.39 8.81 -0.06
N TYR A 46 -0.54 9.74 -0.19
CA TYR A 46 -1.87 9.61 0.40
C TYR A 46 -2.93 10.22 -0.51
N ILE A 47 -4.09 9.61 -0.48
CA ILE A 47 -5.28 10.03 -1.23
C ILE A 47 -6.50 9.99 -0.32
N SER A 48 -7.52 10.77 -0.67
CA SER A 48 -8.80 10.78 0.04
C SER A 48 -9.98 10.72 -0.92
N ALA A 49 -11.14 10.33 -0.39
CA ALA A 49 -12.41 10.38 -1.09
C ALA A 49 -13.52 10.77 -0.09
N PRO A 50 -14.46 11.67 -0.45
CA PRO A 50 -15.48 12.16 0.48
C PRO A 50 -16.55 11.10 0.82
N ASP A 51 -16.74 10.11 -0.06
CA ASP A 51 -17.67 9.01 0.14
C ASP A 51 -17.16 7.73 -0.55
N THR A 52 -16.88 6.68 0.23
CA THR A 52 -16.22 5.47 -0.26
C THR A 52 -16.42 4.29 0.68
N THR A 53 -15.65 3.21 0.46
CA THR A 53 -15.53 2.05 1.34
C THR A 53 -14.06 1.65 1.50
N ASN A 54 -13.69 0.91 2.57
CA ASN A 54 -12.33 0.40 2.74
C ASN A 54 -11.85 -0.34 1.48
N ASN A 55 -12.64 -1.26 0.95
CA ASN A 55 -12.25 -2.02 -0.25
C ASN A 55 -11.95 -1.12 -1.47
N ARG A 56 -12.71 -0.04 -1.65
CA ARG A 56 -12.44 0.92 -2.73
C ARG A 56 -11.18 1.73 -2.46
N MET A 57 -10.96 2.13 -1.21
CA MET A 57 -9.74 2.86 -0.82
C MET A 57 -8.48 2.00 -0.93
N ALA A 58 -8.53 0.72 -0.52
CA ALA A 58 -7.43 -0.22 -0.73
C ALA A 58 -7.00 -0.30 -2.20
N LEU A 59 -7.97 -0.48 -3.10
CA LEU A 59 -7.71 -0.51 -4.54
C LEU A 59 -7.21 0.83 -5.07
N ALA A 60 -7.85 1.94 -4.70
CA ALA A 60 -7.48 3.27 -5.16
C ALA A 60 -6.08 3.68 -4.69
N GLY A 61 -5.71 3.38 -3.44
CA GLY A 61 -4.38 3.62 -2.89
C GLY A 61 -3.30 2.82 -3.63
N ALA A 62 -3.56 1.53 -3.90
CA ALA A 62 -2.66 0.71 -4.69
C ALA A 62 -2.51 1.23 -6.13
N ILE A 63 -3.61 1.62 -6.79
CA ILE A 63 -3.58 2.22 -8.14
C ILE A 63 -2.74 3.49 -8.15
N ALA A 64 -2.96 4.40 -7.21
CA ALA A 64 -2.22 5.66 -7.10
C ALA A 64 -0.72 5.41 -6.90
N THR A 65 -0.36 4.46 -6.03
CA THR A 65 1.03 4.08 -5.75
C THR A 65 1.72 3.53 -7.01
N PHE A 66 1.11 2.56 -7.69
CA PHE A 66 1.68 2.00 -8.92
C PHE A 66 1.74 3.01 -10.07
N ALA A 67 0.76 3.91 -10.18
CA ALA A 67 0.76 4.98 -11.18
C ALA A 67 1.97 5.92 -11.01
N ILE A 68 2.30 6.30 -9.77
CA ILE A 68 3.48 7.14 -9.47
C ILE A 68 4.79 6.40 -9.77
N LEU A 69 4.89 5.12 -9.44
CA LEU A 69 6.07 4.31 -9.78
C LEU A 69 6.25 4.19 -11.30
N SER A 70 5.17 3.99 -12.04
CA SER A 70 5.15 3.87 -13.50
C SER A 70 5.52 5.18 -14.21
N GLY A 71 5.17 6.32 -13.64
CA GLY A 71 5.46 7.65 -14.19
C GLY A 71 6.96 7.93 -14.41
N LYS A 72 7.84 7.15 -13.78
CA LYS A 72 9.30 7.23 -13.98
C LYS A 72 9.83 6.38 -15.14
N GLY A 73 8.97 5.66 -15.85
CA GLY A 73 9.31 4.85 -17.03
C GLY A 73 10.27 3.68 -16.75
N LYS A 74 10.51 3.32 -15.49
CA LYS A 74 11.39 2.22 -15.11
C LYS A 74 10.59 1.06 -14.53
N ARG A 75 10.88 -0.16 -15.00
CA ARG A 75 10.37 -1.37 -14.39
C ARG A 75 11.06 -1.60 -13.05
N LEU A 76 10.29 -1.96 -12.03
CA LEU A 76 10.77 -2.23 -10.67
C LEU A 76 10.32 -3.62 -10.24
N ARG A 77 11.03 -4.22 -9.31
CA ARG A 77 10.52 -5.28 -8.45
C ARG A 77 9.85 -4.61 -7.24
N VAL A 78 8.55 -4.79 -7.10
CA VAL A 78 7.74 -4.13 -6.07
C VAL A 78 7.26 -5.15 -5.06
N VAL A 79 7.55 -4.93 -3.79
CA VAL A 79 6.96 -5.67 -2.66
C VAL A 79 5.89 -4.77 -2.06
N TYR A 80 4.62 -5.13 -2.27
CA TYR A 80 3.48 -4.37 -1.74
C TYR A 80 2.93 -5.08 -0.51
N VAL A 81 3.08 -4.44 0.64
CA VAL A 81 2.69 -4.94 1.97
C VAL A 81 1.43 -4.21 2.39
N SER A 82 0.37 -4.94 2.74
CA SER A 82 -0.88 -4.38 3.23
C SER A 82 -1.60 -5.39 4.13
N ASP A 83 -2.37 -4.91 5.09
CA ASP A 83 -3.26 -5.71 5.92
C ASP A 83 -4.65 -5.90 5.31
N SER A 84 -4.92 -5.28 4.17
CA SER A 84 -6.13 -5.50 3.38
C SER A 84 -6.15 -6.90 2.77
N GLU A 85 -6.79 -7.85 3.47
CA GLU A 85 -6.98 -9.22 2.94
C GLU A 85 -7.69 -9.19 1.59
N TYR A 86 -8.68 -8.29 1.43
CA TYR A 86 -9.39 -8.09 0.17
C TYR A 86 -8.43 -7.79 -0.98
N LEU A 87 -7.52 -6.84 -0.80
CA LEU A 87 -6.55 -6.43 -1.82
C LEU A 87 -5.55 -7.55 -2.12
N VAL A 88 -4.87 -8.05 -1.07
CA VAL A 88 -3.75 -8.98 -1.24
C VAL A 88 -4.24 -10.32 -1.77
N LYS A 89 -5.32 -10.89 -1.21
CA LYS A 89 -5.92 -12.12 -1.69
C LYS A 89 -6.52 -11.95 -3.09
N GLY A 90 -7.16 -10.80 -3.33
CA GLY A 90 -7.68 -10.47 -4.65
C GLY A 90 -6.60 -10.52 -5.74
N MET A 91 -5.46 -9.86 -5.54
CA MET A 91 -4.37 -9.85 -6.50
C MET A 91 -3.66 -11.20 -6.64
N ARG A 92 -3.57 -11.98 -5.55
CA ARG A 92 -2.88 -13.29 -5.55
C ARG A 92 -3.72 -14.43 -6.13
N GLU A 93 -5.02 -14.42 -5.84
CA GLU A 93 -5.88 -15.57 -6.10
C GLU A 93 -7.00 -15.27 -7.10
N TRP A 94 -7.75 -14.17 -6.88
CA TRP A 94 -8.97 -13.91 -7.64
C TRP A 94 -8.71 -13.31 -9.03
N VAL A 95 -7.83 -12.35 -9.12
CA VAL A 95 -7.50 -11.66 -10.37
C VAL A 95 -6.95 -12.61 -11.44
N PRO A 96 -6.02 -13.55 -11.13
CA PRO A 96 -5.58 -14.56 -12.11
C PRO A 96 -6.74 -15.40 -12.66
N GLU A 97 -7.68 -15.81 -11.79
CA GLU A 97 -8.85 -16.57 -12.22
C GLU A 97 -9.81 -15.71 -13.06
N TRP A 98 -10.15 -14.50 -12.60
CA TRP A 98 -11.04 -13.61 -13.33
C TRP A 98 -10.47 -13.24 -14.70
N THR A 99 -9.18 -12.98 -14.81
CA THR A 99 -8.51 -12.67 -16.07
C THR A 99 -8.65 -13.85 -17.04
N ARG A 100 -8.40 -15.08 -16.58
CA ARG A 100 -8.58 -16.30 -17.37
C ARG A 100 -10.02 -16.50 -17.83
N LEU A 101 -11.02 -16.08 -17.04
CA LEU A 101 -12.45 -16.19 -17.32
C LEU A 101 -13.05 -14.97 -18.01
N GLY A 102 -12.24 -14.03 -18.51
CA GLY A 102 -12.72 -12.80 -19.16
C GLY A 102 -13.47 -11.87 -18.21
N TRP A 103 -12.97 -11.70 -16.97
CA TRP A 103 -13.55 -10.88 -15.91
C TRP A 103 -14.94 -11.34 -15.49
N ARG A 104 -15.13 -12.65 -15.36
CA ARG A 104 -16.35 -13.31 -14.88
C ARG A 104 -16.03 -14.20 -13.68
N ARG A 105 -16.99 -14.39 -12.81
CA ARG A 105 -16.92 -15.35 -11.69
C ARG A 105 -18.20 -16.17 -11.57
N LYS A 106 -18.10 -17.37 -11.02
CA LYS A 106 -19.28 -18.14 -10.59
C LYS A 106 -19.89 -17.46 -9.35
N GLY A 107 -21.19 -17.25 -9.32
CA GLY A 107 -21.87 -16.73 -8.14
C GLY A 107 -21.99 -15.22 -8.04
N GLY A 108 -22.12 -14.50 -9.16
CA GLY A 108 -22.49 -13.09 -9.18
C GLY A 108 -21.45 -12.14 -9.78
N ALA A 109 -21.72 -10.84 -9.72
CA ALA A 109 -20.83 -9.83 -10.27
C ALA A 109 -19.55 -9.66 -9.41
N ILE A 110 -18.43 -9.31 -10.06
CA ILE A 110 -17.23 -8.88 -9.37
C ILE A 110 -17.51 -7.48 -8.81
N GLN A 111 -17.19 -7.26 -7.54
CA GLN A 111 -17.27 -5.90 -6.96
C GLN A 111 -16.07 -5.06 -7.40
N ASN A 112 -16.30 -3.79 -7.71
CA ASN A 112 -15.28 -2.82 -8.16
C ASN A 112 -14.44 -3.32 -9.37
N PRO A 113 -15.05 -3.88 -10.43
CA PRO A 113 -14.29 -4.53 -11.50
C PRO A 113 -13.38 -3.55 -12.24
N GLU A 114 -13.79 -2.30 -12.39
CA GLU A 114 -13.04 -1.22 -13.04
C GLU A 114 -11.75 -0.86 -12.26
N LEU A 115 -11.82 -0.89 -10.91
CA LEU A 115 -10.64 -0.64 -10.07
C LEU A 115 -9.66 -1.81 -10.15
N TRP A 116 -10.16 -3.05 -10.11
CA TRP A 116 -9.32 -4.24 -10.28
C TRP A 116 -8.60 -4.26 -11.63
N GLN A 117 -9.33 -3.98 -12.72
CA GLN A 117 -8.74 -3.92 -14.07
C GLN A 117 -7.68 -2.83 -14.18
N THR A 118 -7.95 -1.67 -13.59
CA THR A 118 -6.99 -0.58 -13.54
C THR A 118 -5.74 -0.96 -12.74
N LEU A 119 -5.91 -1.58 -11.57
CA LEU A 119 -4.79 -2.04 -10.75
C LEU A 119 -3.93 -3.07 -11.49
N VAL A 120 -4.54 -4.05 -12.14
CA VAL A 120 -3.83 -5.04 -12.97
C VAL A 120 -3.00 -4.36 -14.06
N ARG A 121 -3.58 -3.38 -14.74
CA ARG A 121 -2.90 -2.65 -15.81
C ARG A 121 -1.69 -1.85 -15.31
N VAL A 122 -1.81 -1.13 -14.18
CA VAL A 122 -0.70 -0.32 -13.67
C VAL A 122 0.35 -1.16 -12.96
N SER A 123 -0.05 -2.16 -12.17
CA SER A 123 0.89 -3.04 -11.47
C SER A 123 1.63 -3.98 -12.42
N GLY A 124 1.01 -4.38 -13.54
CA GLY A 124 1.61 -5.24 -14.57
C GLY A 124 2.83 -4.61 -15.29
N GLN A 125 3.08 -3.32 -15.12
CA GLN A 125 4.30 -2.65 -15.60
C GLN A 125 5.53 -2.98 -14.74
N HIS A 126 5.34 -3.61 -13.59
CA HIS A 126 6.35 -3.98 -12.60
C HIS A 126 6.32 -5.48 -12.31
N GLU A 127 7.29 -5.96 -11.56
CA GLU A 127 7.26 -7.30 -10.96
C GLU A 127 6.71 -7.17 -9.53
N ALA A 128 5.40 -7.26 -9.37
CA ALA A 128 4.74 -7.04 -8.10
C ALA A 128 4.58 -8.35 -7.30
N ARG A 129 5.03 -8.33 -6.03
CA ARG A 129 4.76 -9.33 -5.01
C ARG A 129 3.85 -8.71 -3.95
N TRP A 130 2.71 -9.35 -3.70
CA TRP A 130 1.70 -8.91 -2.74
C TRP A 130 1.90 -9.66 -1.43
N VAL A 131 2.07 -8.94 -0.34
CA VAL A 131 2.35 -9.49 1.00
C VAL A 131 1.25 -9.03 1.95
N TRP A 132 0.56 -9.99 2.53
CA TRP A 132 -0.40 -9.70 3.58
C TRP A 132 0.30 -9.67 4.94
N VAL A 133 -0.08 -8.70 5.75
CA VAL A 133 0.35 -8.59 7.14
C VAL A 133 -0.88 -8.49 8.03
N ARG A 134 -0.74 -8.87 9.28
CA ARG A 134 -1.81 -8.66 10.25
C ARG A 134 -1.82 -7.20 10.66
N GLY A 135 -2.91 -6.50 10.45
CA GLY A 135 -3.11 -5.13 10.93
C GLY A 135 -2.98 -5.02 12.45
N HIS A 136 -2.46 -3.91 12.93
CA HIS A 136 -2.26 -3.61 14.35
C HIS A 136 -1.46 -4.68 15.12
N ALA A 137 -0.53 -5.33 14.46
CA ALA A 137 0.31 -6.39 15.05
C ALA A 137 1.70 -5.90 15.47
N GLY A 138 1.92 -4.59 15.51
CA GLY A 138 3.19 -3.99 15.94
C GLY A 138 4.20 -3.76 14.82
N ASP A 139 3.80 -3.87 13.55
CA ASP A 139 4.64 -3.42 12.43
C ASP A 139 4.64 -1.89 12.33
N PRO A 140 5.76 -1.22 12.64
CA PRO A 140 5.82 0.24 12.66
C PRO A 140 5.48 0.90 11.33
N LYS A 141 5.79 0.24 10.20
CA LYS A 141 5.52 0.82 8.88
C LYS A 141 4.06 0.69 8.46
N ASN A 142 3.40 -0.42 8.85
CA ASN A 142 1.96 -0.56 8.65
C ASN A 142 1.20 0.41 9.56
N GLU A 143 1.59 0.54 10.85
CA GLU A 143 0.97 1.50 11.76
C GLU A 143 1.16 2.95 11.30
N TYR A 144 2.33 3.29 10.77
CA TYR A 144 2.55 4.61 10.17
C TYR A 144 1.65 4.86 8.95
N ALA A 145 1.53 3.87 8.05
CA ALA A 145 0.64 3.98 6.89
C ALA A 145 -0.84 4.14 7.32
N ASN A 146 -1.27 3.42 8.38
CA ASN A 146 -2.59 3.57 8.96
C ASN A 146 -2.82 5.01 9.48
N ASP A 147 -1.88 5.56 10.25
CA ASP A 147 -2.00 6.93 10.78
C ASP A 147 -2.13 7.97 9.64
N LEU A 148 -1.36 7.80 8.56
CA LEU A 148 -1.48 8.64 7.37
C LEU A 148 -2.84 8.47 6.68
N ALA A 149 -3.32 7.23 6.53
CA ALA A 149 -4.61 6.94 5.89
C ALA A 149 -5.77 7.51 6.71
N MET A 150 -5.73 7.37 8.02
CA MET A 150 -6.72 7.97 8.94
C MET A 150 -6.74 9.49 8.84
N ARG A 151 -5.56 10.11 8.81
CA ARG A 151 -5.44 11.56 8.64
C ARG A 151 -5.95 12.01 7.27
N ALA A 152 -5.60 11.31 6.20
CA ALA A 152 -6.11 11.60 4.86
C ALA A 152 -7.64 11.50 4.80
N ALA A 153 -8.24 10.50 5.46
CA ALA A 153 -9.69 10.35 5.54
C ALA A 153 -10.35 11.50 6.32
N ALA A 154 -9.81 11.86 7.48
CA ALA A 154 -10.38 12.87 8.38
C ALA A 154 -10.28 14.30 7.81
N GLU A 155 -9.12 14.64 7.26
CA GLU A 155 -8.81 15.99 6.74
C GLU A 155 -9.06 16.11 5.22
N GLN A 156 -9.47 15.03 4.55
CA GLN A 156 -9.68 14.94 3.10
C GLN A 156 -8.46 15.40 2.29
N LEU A 157 -7.28 14.91 2.69
CA LEU A 157 -6.00 15.27 2.08
C LEU A 157 -5.64 14.31 0.95
N THR A 158 -5.11 14.87 -0.12
CA THR A 158 -4.52 14.11 -1.23
C THR A 158 -3.20 14.75 -1.62
N SER A 159 -2.15 13.94 -1.77
CA SER A 159 -0.88 14.38 -2.30
C SER A 159 -0.85 14.26 -3.82
N ASP A 160 -0.40 15.33 -4.51
CA ASP A 160 -0.29 15.33 -5.99
C ASP A 160 0.84 14.42 -6.49
N ALA A 161 1.79 14.09 -5.62
CA ALA A 161 2.95 13.26 -5.91
C ALA A 161 3.44 12.55 -4.63
N ALA A 162 4.41 11.67 -4.76
CA ALA A 162 5.13 11.13 -3.62
C ALA A 162 5.95 12.24 -2.96
N VAL A 163 5.64 12.58 -1.70
CA VAL A 163 6.27 13.64 -0.90
C VAL A 163 7.34 13.07 0.02
N GLU A 164 8.14 13.92 0.64
CA GLU A 164 9.11 13.48 1.64
C GLU A 164 8.41 12.83 2.82
N SER A 165 8.94 11.66 3.27
CA SER A 165 8.28 10.89 4.31
C SER A 165 8.51 11.44 5.71
N GLY A 166 7.43 11.48 6.49
CA GLY A 166 7.45 11.75 7.92
C GLY A 166 7.82 10.56 8.80
N PHE A 167 8.04 9.37 8.23
CA PHE A 167 8.23 8.13 8.97
C PHE A 167 9.35 8.19 10.02
N SER A 168 10.50 8.76 9.68
CA SER A 168 11.63 8.83 10.63
C SER A 168 11.30 9.68 11.87
N ARG A 169 10.56 10.77 11.71
CA ARG A 169 10.08 11.61 12.82
C ARG A 169 9.05 10.84 13.63
N TRP A 170 8.05 10.26 12.99
CA TRP A 170 7.00 9.46 13.62
C TRP A 170 7.60 8.32 14.47
N LEU A 171 8.57 7.58 13.91
CA LEU A 171 9.26 6.51 14.63
C LEU A 171 10.05 7.05 15.84
N GLY A 172 10.72 8.20 15.68
CA GLY A 172 11.44 8.86 16.77
C GLY A 172 10.53 9.25 17.94
N GLU A 173 9.34 9.80 17.64
CA GLU A 173 8.34 10.16 18.65
C GLU A 173 7.81 8.92 19.40
N HIS A 174 7.58 7.82 18.70
CA HIS A 174 7.15 6.56 19.30
C HIS A 174 8.25 5.92 20.17
N ARG A 175 9.51 6.03 19.75
CA ARG A 175 10.66 5.58 20.57
C ARG A 175 10.79 6.37 21.87
N GLN A 176 10.51 7.66 21.88
CA GLN A 176 10.48 8.46 23.10
C GLN A 176 9.39 8.00 24.08
N GLN A 177 8.34 7.34 23.56
CA GLN A 177 7.27 6.72 24.34
C GLN A 177 7.57 5.26 24.73
N GLY A 178 8.77 4.75 24.45
CA GLY A 178 9.19 3.39 24.74
C GLY A 178 8.72 2.32 23.76
N LYS A 179 8.19 2.72 22.58
CA LYS A 179 7.76 1.79 21.52
C LYS A 179 8.87 1.61 20.48
N TYR A 180 8.91 0.45 19.84
CA TYR A 180 9.78 0.14 18.69
C TYR A 180 11.28 0.39 18.94
N LEU A 181 11.77 0.23 20.16
CA LEU A 181 13.14 0.56 20.56
C LEU A 181 14.18 -0.22 19.74
N ASP A 182 13.92 -1.51 19.51
CA ASP A 182 14.83 -2.43 18.79
C ASP A 182 14.51 -2.54 17.28
N TYR A 183 13.55 -1.76 16.76
CA TYR A 183 13.17 -1.82 15.35
C TYR A 183 14.19 -1.11 14.47
N ASP A 184 14.76 -1.84 13.50
CA ASP A 184 15.61 -1.28 12.45
C ASP A 184 14.84 -1.21 11.13
N PRO A 185 14.45 0.01 10.68
CA PRO A 185 13.67 0.17 9.46
C PRO A 185 14.43 -0.20 8.18
N ASP A 186 15.76 -0.09 8.18
CA ASP A 186 16.59 -0.40 7.02
C ASP A 186 16.83 -1.91 6.91
N ALA A 187 16.99 -2.60 8.05
CA ALA A 187 17.03 -4.06 8.10
C ALA A 187 15.69 -4.68 7.65
N ALA A 188 14.55 -4.12 8.10
CA ALA A 188 13.23 -4.56 7.66
C ALA A 188 13.03 -4.36 6.15
N PHE A 189 13.46 -3.23 5.58
CA PHE A 189 13.47 -3.04 4.13
C PHE A 189 14.32 -4.11 3.44
N ALA A 190 15.55 -4.35 3.91
CA ALA A 190 16.48 -5.28 3.29
C ALA A 190 15.93 -6.72 3.28
N GLN A 191 15.29 -7.15 4.37
CA GLN A 191 14.64 -8.46 4.47
C GLN A 191 13.55 -8.65 3.42
N LEU A 192 12.62 -7.69 3.29
CA LEU A 192 11.54 -7.74 2.30
C LEU A 192 12.07 -7.66 0.86
N ALA A 193 13.06 -6.79 0.63
CA ALA A 193 13.71 -6.63 -0.67
C ALA A 193 14.44 -7.90 -1.13
N ALA A 194 15.00 -8.68 -0.21
CA ALA A 194 15.64 -9.97 -0.50
C ALA A 194 14.65 -11.12 -0.76
N GLY A 195 13.35 -10.89 -0.62
CA GLY A 195 12.31 -11.92 -0.77
C GLY A 195 11.96 -12.65 0.51
N GLY A 196 12.47 -12.20 1.67
CA GLY A 196 12.12 -12.71 2.98
C GLY A 196 10.62 -12.59 3.29
N GLU A 197 10.14 -13.42 4.21
CA GLU A 197 8.81 -13.26 4.77
C GLU A 197 8.78 -12.01 5.66
N HIS A 198 7.62 -11.37 5.72
CA HIS A 198 7.40 -10.28 6.67
C HIS A 198 7.34 -10.91 8.07
N LEU A 199 8.29 -10.58 8.92
CA LEU A 199 8.24 -10.89 10.35
C LEU A 199 7.60 -9.69 11.07
N PRO A 200 6.62 -9.94 11.94
CA PRO A 200 5.98 -8.89 12.72
C PRO A 200 6.95 -8.22 13.70
#